data_8054fbe5190d4da66a3bc054617e4762
#
_entry.id   8054fbe5190d4da66a3bc054617e4762
#
_cell.length_a   1.000
_cell.length_b   1.000
_cell.length_c   1.000
_cell.angle_alpha   90.00
_cell.angle_beta   90.00
_cell.angle_gamma   90.00
#
_symmetry.space_group_name_H-M   'P 1'
#
loop_
_entity.id
_entity.type
_entity.pdbx_description
1 polymer ?
#
loop_
_entity_poly.entity_id
_entity_poly.type
_entity_poly.pdbx_seq_one_letter_code
_entity_poly.pdbx_strand_id
1 'polypeptide(L)'
;MFSKIIIKKIAKIITVLSMLLLSACSTSFAYNNLPWLSSFWVDDYIDLNKSQAKQLKQIIENTRNWHRQTELLKYKQDLTNLQAMFNSQLNKEELTKQITLAKGHWENLLDYASQPLITLAKTLTSKQRKELIDNITADINDELKEHNELSLQEHKDMRLDKQFDYFKQWLNKLTPEQVRLIKAANEQHINTFLLWQDYKRDRLRALEQTFSNLQLDEQQFATQLEIIITDRDAFIGDELKAKNENNLVLYINLLIDLNNTLSKQQRKSANEHFDDLMQTINELRND
;
A
#
# COMPACT_ATOMS: atom_id res chain seq x y z
N MET A 1 -49.28 7.46 14.28
CA MET A 1 -48.51 6.39 13.59
C MET A 1 -47.54 6.92 12.54
N PHE A 2 -47.80 8.04 11.88
CA PHE A 2 -46.96 8.67 10.84
C PHE A 2 -45.59 9.23 11.33
N SER A 3 -45.53 9.71 12.58
CA SER A 3 -44.33 10.33 13.16
C SER A 3 -43.13 9.35 13.32
N LYS A 4 -43.33 8.11 13.71
CA LYS A 4 -42.24 7.12 13.93
C LYS A 4 -41.56 6.63 12.63
N ILE A 5 -42.30 6.65 11.51
CA ILE A 5 -41.77 6.24 10.20
C ILE A 5 -40.86 7.35 9.62
N ILE A 6 -41.25 8.59 9.82
CA ILE A 6 -40.47 9.77 9.38
C ILE A 6 -39.18 9.88 10.18
N ILE A 7 -39.23 9.69 11.49
CA ILE A 7 -38.05 9.72 12.37
C ILE A 7 -37.05 8.60 12.00
N LYS A 8 -37.54 7.38 11.71
CA LYS A 8 -36.65 6.27 11.25
C LYS A 8 -36.02 6.53 9.88
N LYS A 9 -36.72 7.18 8.97
CA LYS A 9 -36.16 7.57 7.65
C LYS A 9 -35.10 8.68 7.79
N ILE A 10 -35.38 9.69 8.62
CA ILE A 10 -34.44 10.76 8.91
C ILE A 10 -33.18 10.23 9.62
N ALA A 11 -33.34 9.34 10.61
CA ALA A 11 -32.21 8.69 11.27
C ALA A 11 -31.36 7.87 10.30
N LYS A 12 -31.96 7.12 9.37
CA LYS A 12 -31.22 6.40 8.32
C LYS A 12 -30.47 7.34 7.36
N ILE A 13 -31.10 8.44 6.97
CA ILE A 13 -30.46 9.46 6.09
C ILE A 13 -29.29 10.13 6.82
N ILE A 14 -29.44 10.47 8.09
CA ILE A 14 -28.36 11.04 8.92
C ILE A 14 -27.22 10.02 9.08
N THR A 15 -27.52 8.74 9.30
CA THR A 15 -26.50 7.67 9.42
C THR A 15 -25.75 7.48 8.10
N VAL A 16 -26.45 7.49 6.95
CA VAL A 16 -25.81 7.40 5.63
C VAL A 16 -25.00 8.65 5.32
N LEU A 17 -25.51 9.83 5.67
CA LEU A 17 -24.80 11.11 5.47
C LEU A 17 -23.56 11.21 6.39
N SER A 18 -23.64 10.73 7.63
CA SER A 18 -22.48 10.67 8.53
C SER A 18 -21.42 9.64 8.06
N MET A 19 -21.83 8.51 7.46
CA MET A 19 -20.89 7.56 6.85
C MET A 19 -20.18 8.13 5.59
N LEU A 20 -20.88 8.94 4.80
CA LEU A 20 -20.30 9.61 3.62
C LEU A 20 -19.32 10.73 4.01
N LEU A 21 -19.56 11.43 5.12
CA LEU A 21 -18.66 12.44 5.66
C LEU A 21 -17.42 11.82 6.33
N LEU A 22 -17.49 10.55 6.78
CA LEU A 22 -16.38 9.86 7.42
C LEU A 22 -15.30 9.39 6.43
N SER A 23 -15.60 9.25 5.15
CA SER A 23 -14.65 8.69 4.17
C SER A 23 -13.53 9.67 3.78
N ALA A 24 -13.81 10.94 3.58
CA ALA A 24 -12.80 11.98 3.30
C ALA A 24 -12.09 12.41 4.59
N CYS A 25 -12.81 12.56 5.72
CA CYS A 25 -12.22 12.83 7.03
C CYS A 25 -11.31 11.72 7.54
N SER A 26 -11.50 10.45 7.12
CA SER A 26 -10.71 9.33 7.63
C SER A 26 -9.27 9.33 7.11
N THR A 27 -9.06 9.70 5.84
CA THR A 27 -7.72 9.72 5.23
C THR A 27 -6.88 10.85 5.80
N SER A 28 -7.42 12.08 5.88
CA SER A 28 -6.74 13.22 6.49
C SER A 28 -6.49 12.97 7.99
N PHE A 29 -7.48 12.45 8.70
CA PHE A 29 -7.30 12.08 10.10
C PHE A 29 -6.18 11.03 10.29
N ALA A 30 -6.20 9.95 9.53
CA ALA A 30 -5.18 8.90 9.63
C ALA A 30 -3.78 9.44 9.30
N TYR A 31 -3.65 10.20 8.21
CA TYR A 31 -2.40 10.77 7.78
C TYR A 31 -1.83 11.77 8.81
N ASN A 32 -2.67 12.65 9.34
CA ASN A 32 -2.27 13.67 10.32
C ASN A 32 -1.93 13.06 11.69
N ASN A 33 -2.52 11.92 12.03
CA ASN A 33 -2.29 11.22 13.28
C ASN A 33 -1.36 9.98 13.15
N LEU A 34 -0.64 9.83 12.02
CA LEU A 34 0.31 8.73 11.83
C LEU A 34 1.26 8.52 13.02
N PRO A 35 1.87 9.57 13.64
CA PRO A 35 2.76 9.39 14.78
C PRO A 35 2.09 8.80 16.03
N TRP A 36 0.77 8.98 16.17
CA TRP A 36 0.00 8.37 17.26
C TRP A 36 -0.49 6.97 16.87
N LEU A 37 -1.02 6.79 15.67
CA LEU A 37 -1.50 5.50 15.18
C LEU A 37 -0.37 4.46 15.10
N SER A 38 0.83 4.90 14.71
CA SER A 38 1.97 4.00 14.59
C SER A 38 2.41 3.37 15.92
N SER A 39 2.16 4.01 17.06
CA SER A 39 2.49 3.43 18.35
C SER A 39 1.71 2.12 18.59
N PHE A 40 0.43 2.05 18.20
CA PHE A 40 -0.35 0.83 18.36
C PHE A 40 0.18 -0.31 17.50
N TRP A 41 0.60 -0.03 16.26
CA TRP A 41 1.15 -1.07 15.37
C TRP A 41 2.52 -1.54 15.79
N VAL A 42 3.36 -0.64 16.31
CA VAL A 42 4.72 -1.00 16.74
C VAL A 42 4.69 -1.77 18.05
N ASP A 43 3.76 -1.45 18.96
CA ASP A 43 3.60 -2.15 20.24
C ASP A 43 3.26 -3.63 20.05
N ASP A 44 2.63 -4.01 18.91
CA ASP A 44 2.39 -5.42 18.55
C ASP A 44 3.69 -6.18 18.22
N TYR A 45 4.75 -5.47 17.82
CA TYR A 45 6.02 -6.08 17.40
C TYR A 45 7.13 -5.97 18.42
N ILE A 46 7.18 -4.87 19.20
CA ILE A 46 8.32 -4.59 20.08
C ILE A 46 7.95 -3.64 21.22
N ASP A 47 8.31 -4.02 22.45
CA ASP A 47 8.15 -3.18 23.64
C ASP A 47 9.30 -2.13 23.73
N LEU A 48 9.03 -0.93 23.21
CA LEU A 48 9.95 0.19 23.23
C LEU A 48 9.92 0.91 24.57
N ASN A 49 11.08 1.22 25.13
CA ASN A 49 11.15 2.11 26.30
C ASN A 49 10.73 3.55 25.91
N LYS A 50 10.45 4.40 26.93
CA LYS A 50 9.93 5.76 26.71
C LYS A 50 10.81 6.61 25.78
N SER A 51 12.13 6.46 25.84
CA SER A 51 13.05 7.22 24.98
C SER A 51 12.98 6.75 23.54
N GLN A 52 12.95 5.43 23.31
CA GLN A 52 12.83 4.81 21.99
C GLN A 52 11.49 5.12 21.35
N ALA A 53 10.38 5.01 22.11
CA ALA A 53 9.05 5.35 21.64
C ALA A 53 8.95 6.84 21.24
N LYS A 54 9.55 7.75 22.03
CA LYS A 54 9.63 9.17 21.67
C LYS A 54 10.45 9.39 20.40
N GLN A 55 11.58 8.71 20.25
CA GLN A 55 12.43 8.80 19.06
C GLN A 55 11.69 8.28 17.82
N LEU A 56 11.02 7.13 17.91
CA LEU A 56 10.22 6.60 16.81
C LEU A 56 9.10 7.56 16.39
N LYS A 57 8.36 8.10 17.35
CA LYS A 57 7.33 9.11 17.08
C LYS A 57 7.89 10.30 16.32
N GLN A 58 9.07 10.80 16.71
CA GLN A 58 9.73 11.91 16.02
C GLN A 58 10.17 11.53 14.60
N ILE A 59 10.68 10.30 14.40
CA ILE A 59 11.04 9.79 13.06
C ILE A 59 9.80 9.80 12.15
N ILE A 60 8.69 9.26 12.61
CA ILE A 60 7.45 9.19 11.85
C ILE A 60 6.89 10.59 11.55
N GLU A 61 6.93 11.50 12.53
CA GLU A 61 6.51 12.88 12.34
C GLU A 61 7.36 13.62 11.30
N ASN A 62 8.68 13.49 11.38
CA ASN A 62 9.60 14.10 10.42
C ASN A 62 9.41 13.51 9.02
N THR A 63 9.27 12.17 8.91
CA THR A 63 9.04 11.48 7.64
C THR A 63 7.71 11.90 7.02
N ARG A 64 6.63 11.98 7.81
CA ARG A 64 5.33 12.49 7.34
C ARG A 64 5.43 13.94 6.84
N ASN A 65 6.12 14.81 7.59
CA ASN A 65 6.26 16.22 7.21
C ASN A 65 7.09 16.38 5.93
N TRP A 66 8.18 15.63 5.80
CA TRP A 66 8.96 15.55 4.55
C TRP A 66 8.09 15.04 3.38
N HIS A 67 7.37 13.92 3.56
CA HIS A 67 6.48 13.35 2.55
C HIS A 67 5.40 14.37 2.11
N ARG A 68 4.82 15.10 3.05
CA ARG A 68 3.84 16.17 2.78
C ARG A 68 4.42 17.26 1.89
N GLN A 69 5.65 17.68 2.17
CA GLN A 69 6.28 18.80 1.47
C GLN A 69 6.88 18.41 0.11
N THR A 70 7.30 17.16 -0.03
CA THR A 70 8.05 16.69 -1.22
C THR A 70 7.26 15.72 -2.08
N GLU A 71 6.79 14.61 -1.52
CA GLU A 71 6.22 13.52 -2.31
C GLU A 71 4.77 13.77 -2.72
N LEU A 72 3.92 14.38 -1.85
CA LEU A 72 2.54 14.67 -2.21
C LEU A 72 2.41 15.59 -3.44
N LEU A 73 3.39 16.48 -3.66
CA LEU A 73 3.41 17.30 -4.87
C LEU A 73 3.66 16.45 -6.12
N LYS A 74 4.58 15.50 -6.03
CA LYS A 74 4.90 14.55 -7.11
C LYS A 74 3.70 13.63 -7.40
N TYR A 75 3.04 13.11 -6.36
CA TYR A 75 1.80 12.32 -6.52
C TYR A 75 0.72 13.06 -7.29
N LYS A 76 0.52 14.36 -6.97
CA LYS A 76 -0.43 15.20 -7.71
C LYS A 76 -0.05 15.32 -9.19
N GLN A 77 1.24 15.50 -9.49
CA GLN A 77 1.73 15.58 -10.86
C GLN A 77 1.51 14.24 -11.60
N ASP A 78 1.80 13.11 -10.96
CA ASP A 78 1.60 11.79 -11.54
C ASP A 78 0.12 11.49 -11.80
N LEU A 79 -0.78 11.84 -10.87
CA LEU A 79 -2.22 11.74 -11.08
C LEU A 79 -2.72 12.61 -12.25
N THR A 80 -2.17 13.83 -12.39
CA THR A 80 -2.49 14.72 -13.51
C THR A 80 -2.04 14.09 -14.84
N ASN A 81 -0.85 13.52 -14.89
CA ASN A 81 -0.33 12.82 -16.06
C ASN A 81 -1.17 11.58 -16.40
N LEU A 82 -1.51 10.77 -15.38
CA LEU A 82 -2.37 9.58 -15.55
C LEU A 82 -3.77 9.96 -16.05
N GLN A 83 -4.37 11.03 -15.54
CA GLN A 83 -5.67 11.53 -15.99
C GLN A 83 -5.60 11.99 -17.45
N ALA A 84 -4.54 12.70 -17.85
CA ALA A 84 -4.32 13.10 -19.23
C ALA A 84 -4.18 11.89 -20.17
N MET A 85 -3.39 10.88 -19.76
CA MET A 85 -3.24 9.62 -20.50
C MET A 85 -4.56 8.84 -20.58
N PHE A 86 -5.30 8.76 -19.48
CA PHE A 86 -6.63 8.12 -19.44
C PHE A 86 -7.63 8.74 -20.43
N ASN A 87 -7.54 10.05 -20.64
CA ASN A 87 -8.42 10.79 -21.56
C ASN A 87 -7.92 10.82 -23.01
N SER A 88 -6.72 10.31 -23.27
CA SER A 88 -6.14 10.10 -24.59
C SER A 88 -6.14 8.60 -24.94
N GLN A 89 -5.21 8.17 -25.77
CA GLN A 89 -4.99 6.75 -26.04
C GLN A 89 -3.94 6.19 -25.07
N LEU A 90 -4.37 5.32 -24.16
CA LEU A 90 -3.44 4.62 -23.28
C LEU A 90 -2.48 3.73 -24.08
N ASN A 91 -1.20 3.81 -23.81
CA ASN A 91 -0.22 2.90 -24.36
C ASN A 91 0.60 2.21 -23.24
N LYS A 92 1.14 1.06 -23.58
CA LYS A 92 1.83 0.20 -22.62
C LYS A 92 3.10 0.84 -22.06
N GLU A 93 3.88 1.51 -22.90
CA GLU A 93 5.16 2.09 -22.51
C GLU A 93 4.98 3.22 -21.50
N GLU A 94 4.06 4.14 -21.77
CA GLU A 94 3.73 5.25 -20.85
C GLU A 94 3.15 4.76 -19.53
N LEU A 95 2.23 3.77 -19.53
CA LEU A 95 1.71 3.18 -18.30
C LEU A 95 2.83 2.50 -17.49
N THR A 96 3.73 1.76 -18.15
CA THR A 96 4.87 1.14 -17.47
C THR A 96 5.75 2.19 -16.82
N LYS A 97 6.02 3.30 -17.52
CA LYS A 97 6.78 4.43 -16.97
C LYS A 97 6.11 5.04 -15.75
N GLN A 98 4.81 5.28 -15.79
CA GLN A 98 4.07 5.84 -14.64
C GLN A 98 4.07 4.89 -13.43
N ILE A 99 3.93 3.60 -13.64
CA ILE A 99 4.02 2.61 -12.56
C ILE A 99 5.42 2.58 -11.95
N THR A 100 6.46 2.71 -12.78
CA THR A 100 7.85 2.79 -12.29
C THR A 100 8.08 4.05 -11.46
N LEU A 101 7.56 5.21 -11.89
CA LEU A 101 7.62 6.45 -11.11
C LEU A 101 6.90 6.30 -9.76
N ALA A 102 5.72 5.70 -9.77
CA ALA A 102 4.97 5.46 -8.52
C ALA A 102 5.73 4.54 -7.53
N LYS A 103 6.47 3.54 -8.02
CA LYS A 103 7.36 2.73 -7.16
C LYS A 103 8.48 3.56 -6.54
N GLY A 104 9.08 4.48 -7.30
CA GLY A 104 10.14 5.37 -6.83
C GLY A 104 9.72 6.25 -5.64
N HIS A 105 8.45 6.60 -5.49
CA HIS A 105 7.99 7.33 -4.31
C HIS A 105 8.13 6.53 -3.02
N TRP A 106 7.89 5.23 -3.07
CA TRP A 106 8.09 4.34 -1.92
C TRP A 106 9.57 4.21 -1.58
N GLU A 107 10.43 4.09 -2.58
CA GLU A 107 11.87 4.05 -2.41
C GLU A 107 12.38 5.33 -1.75
N ASN A 108 11.96 6.51 -2.25
CA ASN A 108 12.29 7.80 -1.64
C ASN A 108 11.88 7.90 -0.16
N LEU A 109 10.70 7.34 0.20
CA LEU A 109 10.22 7.33 1.58
C LEU A 109 11.13 6.48 2.47
N LEU A 110 11.49 5.29 2.01
CA LEU A 110 12.39 4.39 2.73
C LEU A 110 13.78 5.00 2.90
N ASP A 111 14.33 5.60 1.84
CA ASP A 111 15.62 6.27 1.87
C ASP A 111 15.64 7.40 2.90
N TYR A 112 14.59 8.24 2.93
CA TYR A 112 14.51 9.32 3.92
C TYR A 112 14.41 8.80 5.35
N ALA A 113 13.68 7.72 5.58
CA ALA A 113 13.45 7.15 6.91
C ALA A 113 14.61 6.24 7.39
N SER A 114 15.46 5.73 6.50
CA SER A 114 16.43 4.66 6.78
C SER A 114 17.41 5.04 7.89
N GLN A 115 18.14 6.15 7.75
CA GLN A 115 19.17 6.54 8.72
C GLN A 115 18.62 6.81 10.13
N PRO A 116 17.50 7.54 10.30
CA PRO A 116 16.85 7.67 11.61
C PRO A 116 16.41 6.32 12.20
N LEU A 117 15.88 5.41 11.40
CA LEU A 117 15.47 4.07 11.84
C LEU A 117 16.68 3.21 12.23
N ILE A 118 17.78 3.26 11.51
CA ILE A 118 19.05 2.60 11.85
C ILE A 118 19.58 3.13 13.19
N THR A 119 19.51 4.45 13.41
CA THR A 119 19.91 5.07 14.67
C THR A 119 19.06 4.55 15.84
N LEU A 120 17.76 4.41 15.65
CA LEU A 120 16.88 3.81 16.65
C LEU A 120 17.22 2.32 16.87
N ALA A 121 17.44 1.54 15.80
CA ALA A 121 17.76 0.11 15.86
C ALA A 121 19.05 -0.18 16.66
N LYS A 122 20.04 0.73 16.61
CA LYS A 122 21.26 0.64 17.44
C LYS A 122 20.95 0.67 18.93
N THR A 123 19.89 1.33 19.35
CA THR A 123 19.50 1.46 20.78
C THR A 123 18.72 0.25 21.30
N LEU A 124 18.29 -0.66 20.43
CA LEU A 124 17.51 -1.83 20.82
C LEU A 124 18.36 -2.83 21.62
N THR A 125 17.84 -3.26 22.76
CA THR A 125 18.42 -4.33 23.55
C THR A 125 18.31 -5.69 22.82
N SER A 126 19.13 -6.67 23.21
CA SER A 126 19.04 -8.03 22.65
C SER A 126 17.66 -8.65 22.84
N LYS A 127 16.98 -8.35 23.96
CA LYS A 127 15.61 -8.81 24.21
C LYS A 127 14.64 -8.20 23.18
N GLN A 128 14.70 -6.89 22.96
CA GLN A 128 13.85 -6.19 22.01
C GLN A 128 14.08 -6.65 20.55
N ARG A 129 15.36 -6.86 20.18
CA ARG A 129 15.71 -7.41 18.86
C ARG A 129 15.09 -8.78 18.63
N LYS A 130 15.21 -9.66 19.65
CA LYS A 130 14.60 -10.99 19.60
C LYS A 130 13.07 -10.92 19.50
N GLU A 131 12.43 -10.09 20.33
CA GLU A 131 10.99 -9.88 20.34
C GLU A 131 10.48 -9.43 18.95
N LEU A 132 11.16 -8.47 18.31
CA LEU A 132 10.84 -8.00 16.96
C LEU A 132 10.90 -9.15 15.93
N ILE A 133 11.96 -9.98 15.95
CA ILE A 133 12.12 -11.13 15.06
C ILE A 133 11.03 -12.17 15.31
N ASP A 134 10.74 -12.49 16.57
CA ASP A 134 9.74 -13.49 16.94
C ASP A 134 8.34 -13.06 16.46
N ASN A 135 7.96 -11.80 16.67
CA ASN A 135 6.64 -11.29 16.29
C ASN A 135 6.48 -11.18 14.77
N ILE A 136 7.49 -10.72 14.02
CA ILE A 136 7.44 -10.75 12.55
C ILE A 136 7.37 -12.20 12.04
N THR A 137 8.08 -13.14 12.69
CA THR A 137 7.99 -14.57 12.34
C THR A 137 6.58 -15.11 12.55
N ALA A 138 5.93 -14.73 13.66
CA ALA A 138 4.56 -15.13 13.94
C ALA A 138 3.60 -14.62 12.86
N ASP A 139 3.67 -13.35 12.48
CA ASP A 139 2.84 -12.76 11.43
C ASP A 139 3.00 -13.47 10.07
N ILE A 140 4.26 -13.77 9.67
CA ILE A 140 4.53 -14.50 8.43
C ILE A 140 3.88 -15.87 8.46
N ASN A 141 3.92 -16.57 9.62
CA ASN A 141 3.32 -17.88 9.78
C ASN A 141 1.80 -17.83 9.82
N ASP A 142 1.20 -16.82 10.46
CA ASP A 142 -0.23 -16.62 10.52
C ASP A 142 -0.80 -16.29 9.14
N GLU A 143 -0.16 -15.41 8.36
CA GLU A 143 -0.54 -15.16 6.96
C GLU A 143 -0.49 -16.45 6.11
N LEU A 144 0.53 -17.29 6.30
CA LEU A 144 0.63 -18.56 5.58
C LEU A 144 -0.49 -19.52 5.99
N LYS A 145 -0.81 -19.59 7.28
CA LYS A 145 -1.90 -20.39 7.79
C LYS A 145 -3.24 -19.95 7.22
N GLU A 146 -3.54 -18.66 7.28
CA GLU A 146 -4.77 -18.09 6.70
C GLU A 146 -4.87 -18.37 5.19
N HIS A 147 -3.76 -18.22 4.47
CA HIS A 147 -3.72 -18.54 3.05
C HIS A 147 -4.05 -20.01 2.77
N ASN A 148 -3.54 -20.94 3.60
CA ASN A 148 -3.75 -22.38 3.42
C ASN A 148 -5.16 -22.84 3.84
N GLU A 149 -5.94 -22.01 4.54
CA GLU A 149 -7.34 -22.31 4.88
C GLU A 149 -8.26 -22.20 3.66
N LEU A 150 -7.82 -21.51 2.61
CA LEU A 150 -8.58 -21.30 1.39
C LEU A 150 -8.05 -22.14 0.23
N SER A 151 -8.97 -22.62 -0.60
CA SER A 151 -8.62 -23.29 -1.86
C SER A 151 -8.10 -22.29 -2.91
N LEU A 152 -7.41 -22.80 -3.93
CA LEU A 152 -6.98 -21.97 -5.06
C LEU A 152 -8.14 -21.26 -5.76
N GLN A 153 -9.31 -21.89 -5.81
CA GLN A 153 -10.50 -21.28 -6.42
C GLN A 153 -11.02 -20.13 -5.57
N GLU A 154 -11.13 -20.31 -4.24
CA GLU A 154 -11.52 -19.23 -3.33
C GLU A 154 -10.59 -18.03 -3.41
N HIS A 155 -9.28 -18.24 -3.48
CA HIS A 155 -8.31 -17.15 -3.71
C HIS A 155 -8.57 -16.41 -5.04
N LYS A 156 -8.87 -17.14 -6.11
CA LYS A 156 -9.22 -16.54 -7.41
C LYS A 156 -10.52 -15.73 -7.34
N ASP A 157 -11.53 -16.27 -6.68
CA ASP A 157 -12.83 -15.62 -6.53
C ASP A 157 -12.70 -14.34 -5.69
N MET A 158 -12.02 -14.41 -4.55
CA MET A 158 -11.76 -13.24 -3.71
C MET A 158 -10.97 -12.14 -4.44
N ARG A 159 -9.99 -12.51 -5.25
CA ARG A 159 -9.23 -11.56 -6.07
C ARG A 159 -10.13 -10.92 -7.13
N LEU A 160 -10.98 -11.74 -7.79
CA LEU A 160 -11.93 -11.26 -8.78
C LEU A 160 -12.93 -10.27 -8.19
N ASP A 161 -13.49 -10.57 -7.03
CA ASP A 161 -14.43 -9.68 -6.34
C ASP A 161 -13.78 -8.35 -5.97
N LYS A 162 -12.55 -8.38 -5.42
CA LYS A 162 -11.78 -7.16 -5.15
C LYS A 162 -11.52 -6.34 -6.43
N GLN A 163 -11.22 -6.99 -7.55
CA GLN A 163 -11.04 -6.29 -8.83
C GLN A 163 -12.34 -5.64 -9.31
N PHE A 164 -13.48 -6.36 -9.21
CA PHE A 164 -14.77 -5.78 -9.56
C PHE A 164 -15.11 -4.56 -8.71
N ASP A 165 -14.89 -4.63 -7.40
CA ASP A 165 -15.17 -3.53 -6.49
C ASP A 165 -14.27 -2.33 -6.78
N TYR A 166 -12.97 -2.57 -7.03
CA TYR A 166 -12.04 -1.53 -7.42
C TYR A 166 -12.46 -0.84 -8.72
N PHE A 167 -12.76 -1.58 -9.78
CA PHE A 167 -13.18 -0.98 -11.05
C PHE A 167 -14.56 -0.31 -10.97
N LYS A 168 -15.47 -0.80 -10.12
CA LYS A 168 -16.76 -0.11 -9.87
C LYS A 168 -16.57 1.24 -9.17
N GLN A 169 -15.60 1.39 -8.28
CA GLN A 169 -15.30 2.69 -7.66
C GLN A 169 -14.93 3.74 -8.71
N TRP A 170 -14.21 3.35 -9.75
CA TRP A 170 -13.80 4.25 -10.83
C TRP A 170 -14.86 4.43 -11.92
N LEU A 171 -15.56 3.37 -12.26
CA LEU A 171 -16.42 3.30 -13.45
C LEU A 171 -17.93 3.25 -13.12
N ASN A 172 -18.29 3.22 -11.85
CA ASN A 172 -19.62 2.96 -11.31
C ASN A 172 -20.16 1.56 -11.69
N LYS A 173 -20.69 1.40 -12.89
CA LYS A 173 -21.28 0.15 -13.36
C LYS A 173 -20.44 -0.44 -14.48
N LEU A 174 -20.06 -1.71 -14.34
CA LEU A 174 -19.33 -2.44 -15.37
C LEU A 174 -20.29 -2.99 -16.43
N THR A 175 -19.88 -2.92 -17.70
CA THR A 175 -20.59 -3.58 -18.81
C THR A 175 -20.28 -5.08 -18.84
N PRO A 176 -21.09 -5.91 -19.52
CA PRO A 176 -20.80 -7.34 -19.70
C PRO A 176 -19.44 -7.60 -20.35
N GLU A 177 -19.01 -6.73 -21.28
CA GLU A 177 -17.69 -6.82 -21.91
C GLU A 177 -16.57 -6.56 -20.92
N GLN A 178 -16.66 -5.51 -20.11
CA GLN A 178 -15.67 -5.19 -19.05
C GLN A 178 -15.58 -6.32 -18.01
N VAL A 179 -16.72 -6.89 -17.61
CA VAL A 179 -16.76 -8.07 -16.73
C VAL A 179 -16.00 -9.25 -17.36
N ARG A 180 -16.17 -9.49 -18.67
CA ARG A 180 -15.46 -10.56 -19.38
C ARG A 180 -13.94 -10.30 -19.42
N LEU A 181 -13.51 -9.07 -19.71
CA LEU A 181 -12.09 -8.69 -19.71
C LEU A 181 -11.44 -8.89 -18.33
N ILE A 182 -12.08 -8.42 -17.26
CA ILE A 182 -11.57 -8.58 -15.89
C ILE A 182 -11.48 -10.07 -15.52
N LYS A 183 -12.50 -10.87 -15.83
CA LYS A 183 -12.47 -12.32 -15.58
C LYS A 183 -11.34 -13.00 -16.35
N ALA A 184 -11.15 -12.68 -17.62
CA ALA A 184 -10.08 -13.25 -18.43
C ALA A 184 -8.67 -12.91 -17.89
N ALA A 185 -8.46 -11.68 -17.43
CA ALA A 185 -7.22 -11.28 -16.77
C ALA A 185 -7.03 -11.99 -15.43
N ASN A 186 -8.11 -12.12 -14.63
CA ASN A 186 -8.04 -12.84 -13.35
C ASN A 186 -7.65 -14.31 -13.52
N GLU A 187 -8.15 -15.00 -14.56
CA GLU A 187 -7.77 -16.38 -14.86
C GLU A 187 -6.29 -16.55 -15.25
N GLN A 188 -5.73 -15.58 -15.94
CA GLN A 188 -4.32 -15.60 -16.38
C GLN A 188 -3.33 -15.16 -15.28
N HIS A 189 -3.82 -14.57 -14.19
CA HIS A 189 -2.97 -14.08 -13.13
C HIS A 189 -2.22 -15.22 -12.44
N ILE A 190 -0.90 -15.07 -12.35
CA ILE A 190 -0.01 -16.03 -11.69
C ILE A 190 -0.01 -15.74 -10.18
N ASN A 191 -0.32 -16.76 -9.39
CA ASN A 191 -0.22 -16.64 -7.93
C ASN A 191 1.25 -16.58 -7.51
N THR A 192 1.62 -15.53 -6.79
CA THR A 192 2.98 -15.28 -6.29
C THR A 192 3.05 -15.26 -4.76
N PHE A 193 1.99 -15.66 -4.07
CA PHE A 193 1.91 -15.56 -2.61
C PHE A 193 3.08 -16.28 -1.90
N LEU A 194 3.35 -17.55 -2.23
CA LEU A 194 4.42 -18.30 -1.59
C LEU A 194 5.80 -17.68 -1.83
N LEU A 195 6.05 -17.17 -3.04
CA LEU A 195 7.30 -16.48 -3.35
C LEU A 195 7.45 -15.16 -2.57
N TRP A 196 6.33 -14.47 -2.27
CA TRP A 196 6.34 -13.32 -1.38
C TRP A 196 6.58 -13.72 0.08
N GLN A 197 6.12 -14.90 0.51
CA GLN A 197 6.45 -15.44 1.83
C GLN A 197 7.94 -15.74 1.94
N ASP A 198 8.56 -16.30 0.90
CA ASP A 198 10.01 -16.56 0.86
C ASP A 198 10.80 -15.25 0.92
N TYR A 199 10.39 -14.23 0.13
CA TYR A 199 10.97 -12.89 0.21
C TYR A 199 10.93 -12.29 1.63
N LYS A 200 9.78 -12.39 2.32
CA LYS A 200 9.64 -11.90 3.70
C LYS A 200 10.58 -12.63 4.65
N ARG A 201 10.67 -13.95 4.52
CA ARG A 201 11.56 -14.79 5.34
C ARG A 201 13.03 -14.49 5.09
N ASP A 202 13.43 -14.26 3.85
CA ASP A 202 14.82 -13.93 3.52
C ASP A 202 15.24 -12.57 4.09
N ARG A 203 14.37 -11.56 4.00
CA ARG A 203 14.61 -10.27 4.66
C ARG A 203 14.68 -10.40 6.17
N LEU A 204 13.76 -11.16 6.78
CA LEU A 204 13.75 -11.39 8.21
C LEU A 204 15.00 -12.14 8.67
N ARG A 205 15.46 -13.13 7.92
CA ARG A 205 16.72 -13.85 8.19
C ARG A 205 17.92 -12.91 8.13
N ALA A 206 17.98 -12.01 7.15
CA ALA A 206 19.04 -11.00 7.07
C ALA A 206 19.01 -10.04 8.30
N LEU A 207 17.83 -9.64 8.74
CA LEU A 207 17.65 -8.82 9.93
C LEU A 207 18.11 -9.56 11.20
N GLU A 208 17.71 -10.81 11.37
CA GLU A 208 18.12 -11.66 12.49
C GLU A 208 19.65 -11.85 12.53
N GLN A 209 20.26 -12.13 11.39
CA GLN A 209 21.72 -12.26 11.27
C GLN A 209 22.42 -10.95 11.64
N THR A 210 21.91 -9.81 11.16
CA THR A 210 22.47 -8.50 11.50
C THR A 210 22.36 -8.21 12.99
N PHE A 211 21.24 -8.54 13.62
CA PHE A 211 20.99 -8.30 15.05
C PHE A 211 21.79 -9.23 15.98
N SER A 212 22.08 -10.45 15.54
CA SER A 212 22.80 -11.44 16.34
C SER A 212 24.32 -11.42 16.15
N ASN A 213 24.84 -10.79 15.11
CA ASN A 213 26.26 -10.76 14.82
C ASN A 213 26.98 -9.71 15.69
N LEU A 214 27.59 -10.17 16.77
CA LEU A 214 28.34 -9.32 17.71
C LEU A 214 29.72 -8.87 17.17
N GLN A 215 30.13 -9.33 15.99
CA GLN A 215 31.42 -8.96 15.39
C GLN A 215 31.29 -7.75 14.44
N LEU A 216 30.06 -7.32 14.11
CA LEU A 216 29.84 -6.15 13.27
C LEU A 216 30.25 -4.90 14.02
N ASP A 217 31.07 -4.08 13.39
CA ASP A 217 31.25 -2.71 13.80
C ASP A 217 30.00 -1.86 13.49
N GLU A 218 29.97 -0.62 14.00
CA GLU A 218 28.81 0.25 13.82
C GLU A 218 28.49 0.56 12.35
N GLN A 219 29.50 0.68 11.51
CA GLN A 219 29.34 0.98 10.10
C GLN A 219 28.78 -0.24 9.35
N GLN A 220 29.31 -1.42 9.61
CA GLN A 220 28.83 -2.68 9.03
C GLN A 220 27.38 -2.96 9.42
N PHE A 221 27.05 -2.75 10.71
CA PHE A 221 25.67 -2.88 11.20
C PHE A 221 24.72 -1.92 10.48
N ALA A 222 25.11 -0.64 10.34
CA ALA A 222 24.31 0.35 9.66
C ALA A 222 24.11 0.01 8.17
N THR A 223 25.18 -0.39 7.47
CA THR A 223 25.11 -0.76 6.04
C THR A 223 24.19 -1.96 5.80
N GLN A 224 24.27 -3.00 6.65
CA GLN A 224 23.38 -4.15 6.52
C GLN A 224 21.91 -3.79 6.77
N LEU A 225 21.62 -2.97 7.78
CA LEU A 225 20.26 -2.49 8.01
C LEU A 225 19.76 -1.61 6.87
N GLU A 226 20.59 -0.76 6.31
CA GLU A 226 20.24 0.08 5.16
C GLU A 226 19.80 -0.78 3.97
N ILE A 227 20.56 -1.80 3.60
CA ILE A 227 20.18 -2.76 2.54
C ILE A 227 18.84 -3.42 2.88
N ILE A 228 18.65 -3.89 4.11
CA ILE A 228 17.40 -4.55 4.53
C ILE A 228 16.21 -3.58 4.44
N ILE A 229 16.39 -2.31 4.74
CA ILE A 229 15.32 -1.31 4.72
C ILE A 229 15.03 -0.83 3.30
N THR A 230 16.05 -0.47 2.52
CA THR A 230 15.91 0.27 1.26
C THR A 230 16.02 -0.60 0.03
N ASP A 231 16.88 -1.63 0.02
CA ASP A 231 17.11 -2.46 -1.15
C ASP A 231 16.18 -3.68 -1.18
N ARG A 232 14.98 -3.43 -1.70
CA ARG A 232 13.99 -4.48 -1.88
C ARG A 232 14.44 -5.55 -2.86
N ASP A 233 15.15 -5.16 -3.91
CA ASP A 233 15.54 -6.05 -5.01
C ASP A 233 16.63 -7.03 -4.58
N ALA A 234 17.42 -6.71 -3.54
CA ALA A 234 18.40 -7.63 -2.95
C ALA A 234 17.79 -8.95 -2.43
N PHE A 235 16.48 -8.98 -2.16
CA PHE A 235 15.77 -10.13 -1.59
C PHE A 235 14.73 -10.73 -2.55
N ILE A 236 14.47 -10.11 -3.69
CA ILE A 236 13.53 -10.63 -4.70
C ILE A 236 14.25 -11.66 -5.56
N GLY A 237 13.84 -12.95 -5.43
CA GLY A 237 14.36 -14.01 -6.29
C GLY A 237 13.90 -13.86 -7.76
N ASP A 238 14.69 -14.39 -8.69
CA ASP A 238 14.43 -14.28 -10.13
C ASP A 238 13.06 -14.78 -10.55
N GLU A 239 12.57 -15.84 -9.93
CA GLU A 239 11.23 -16.40 -10.21
C GLU A 239 10.12 -15.40 -9.82
N LEU A 240 10.22 -14.81 -8.62
CA LEU A 240 9.26 -13.81 -8.17
C LEU A 240 9.29 -12.59 -9.08
N LYS A 241 10.47 -12.13 -9.46
CA LYS A 241 10.66 -11.01 -10.39
C LYS A 241 9.99 -11.27 -11.73
N ALA A 242 10.28 -12.40 -12.36
CA ALA A 242 9.70 -12.77 -13.65
C ALA A 242 8.16 -12.90 -13.60
N LYS A 243 7.60 -13.51 -12.53
CA LYS A 243 6.15 -13.64 -12.37
C LYS A 243 5.48 -12.30 -12.12
N ASN A 244 6.09 -11.40 -11.35
CA ASN A 244 5.59 -10.06 -11.13
C ASN A 244 5.60 -9.22 -12.41
N GLU A 245 6.62 -9.33 -13.24
CA GLU A 245 6.68 -8.68 -14.56
C GLU A 245 5.56 -9.18 -15.47
N ASN A 246 5.32 -10.49 -15.52
CA ASN A 246 4.20 -11.06 -16.29
C ASN A 246 2.84 -10.56 -15.79
N ASN A 247 2.62 -10.55 -14.48
CA ASN A 247 1.39 -10.04 -13.88
C ASN A 247 1.21 -8.53 -14.14
N LEU A 248 2.30 -7.74 -14.13
CA LEU A 248 2.28 -6.33 -14.47
C LEU A 248 1.87 -6.10 -15.93
N VAL A 249 2.46 -6.86 -16.86
CA VAL A 249 2.09 -6.79 -18.29
C VAL A 249 0.60 -7.15 -18.49
N LEU A 250 0.13 -8.20 -17.84
CA LEU A 250 -1.26 -8.61 -17.86
C LEU A 250 -2.19 -7.48 -17.36
N TYR A 251 -1.84 -6.85 -16.24
CA TYR A 251 -2.63 -5.77 -15.67
C TYR A 251 -2.63 -4.51 -16.55
N ILE A 252 -1.50 -4.13 -17.14
CA ILE A 252 -1.40 -3.02 -18.08
C ILE A 252 -2.29 -3.27 -19.31
N ASN A 253 -2.26 -4.48 -19.88
CA ASN A 253 -3.12 -4.83 -21.00
C ASN A 253 -4.61 -4.73 -20.61
N LEU A 254 -4.99 -5.22 -19.43
CA LEU A 254 -6.36 -5.07 -18.92
C LEU A 254 -6.77 -3.60 -18.81
N LEU A 255 -5.91 -2.72 -18.31
CA LEU A 255 -6.21 -1.28 -18.21
C LEU A 255 -6.43 -0.63 -19.58
N ILE A 256 -5.61 -0.99 -20.58
CA ILE A 256 -5.75 -0.51 -21.95
C ILE A 256 -7.07 -1.01 -22.56
N ASP A 257 -7.35 -2.30 -22.44
CA ASP A 257 -8.58 -2.91 -22.96
C ASP A 257 -9.83 -2.29 -22.31
N LEU A 258 -9.82 -2.11 -20.99
CA LEU A 258 -10.92 -1.45 -20.29
C LEU A 258 -11.09 0.00 -20.75
N ASN A 259 -10.00 0.77 -20.90
CA ASN A 259 -10.07 2.15 -21.36
C ASN A 259 -10.71 2.28 -22.76
N ASN A 260 -10.46 1.32 -23.65
CA ASN A 260 -11.05 1.27 -24.99
C ASN A 260 -12.56 0.99 -25.00
N THR A 261 -13.10 0.41 -23.92
CA THR A 261 -14.54 0.07 -23.80
C THR A 261 -15.35 1.11 -23.01
N LEU A 262 -14.72 2.19 -22.53
CA LEU A 262 -15.38 3.15 -21.65
C LEU A 262 -16.45 3.96 -22.35
N SER A 263 -17.63 4.00 -21.76
CA SER A 263 -18.67 4.95 -22.12
C SER A 263 -18.31 6.39 -21.69
N LYS A 264 -18.97 7.38 -22.30
CA LYS A 264 -18.81 8.79 -21.89
C LYS A 264 -19.10 8.99 -20.39
N GLN A 265 -20.10 8.30 -19.86
CA GLN A 265 -20.47 8.39 -18.45
C GLN A 265 -19.39 7.79 -17.54
N GLN A 266 -18.83 6.63 -17.90
CA GLN A 266 -17.74 6.01 -17.13
C GLN A 266 -16.47 6.87 -17.17
N ARG A 267 -16.15 7.46 -18.30
CA ARG A 267 -15.02 8.38 -18.43
C ARG A 267 -15.20 9.62 -17.58
N LYS A 268 -16.44 10.17 -17.50
CA LYS A 268 -16.76 11.25 -16.59
C LYS A 268 -16.55 10.84 -15.13
N SER A 269 -17.08 9.70 -14.73
CA SER A 269 -16.95 9.18 -13.36
C SER A 269 -15.50 8.97 -12.93
N ALA A 270 -14.68 8.40 -13.82
CA ALA A 270 -13.26 8.22 -13.55
C ALA A 270 -12.51 9.56 -13.42
N ASN A 271 -12.87 10.58 -14.24
CA ASN A 271 -12.29 11.92 -14.10
C ASN A 271 -12.67 12.58 -12.77
N GLU A 272 -13.92 12.47 -12.34
CA GLU A 272 -14.36 12.95 -11.02
C GLU A 272 -13.54 12.28 -9.91
N HIS A 273 -13.27 10.98 -10.02
CA HIS A 273 -12.43 10.27 -9.05
C HIS A 273 -10.96 10.74 -9.05
N PHE A 274 -10.37 11.03 -10.21
CA PHE A 274 -9.04 11.66 -10.28
C PHE A 274 -9.04 13.03 -9.60
N ASP A 275 -10.05 13.84 -9.84
CA ASP A 275 -10.17 15.19 -9.26
C ASP A 275 -10.32 15.11 -7.73
N ASP A 276 -11.11 14.18 -7.20
CA ASP A 276 -11.25 13.92 -5.77
C ASP A 276 -9.93 13.50 -5.12
N LEU A 277 -9.15 12.62 -5.78
CA LEU A 277 -7.82 12.24 -5.29
C LEU A 277 -6.86 13.43 -5.26
N MET A 278 -6.84 14.25 -6.30
CA MET A 278 -6.00 15.45 -6.35
C MET A 278 -6.43 16.51 -5.31
N GLN A 279 -7.72 16.62 -5.04
CA GLN A 279 -8.25 17.46 -3.97
C GLN A 279 -7.77 16.95 -2.60
N THR A 280 -7.91 15.65 -2.33
CA THR A 280 -7.42 15.02 -1.10
C THR A 280 -5.94 15.30 -0.87
N ILE A 281 -5.10 15.17 -1.91
CA ILE A 281 -3.67 15.51 -1.82
C ILE A 281 -3.47 16.99 -1.48
N ASN A 282 -4.25 17.91 -2.06
CA ASN A 282 -4.15 19.33 -1.73
C ASN A 282 -4.51 19.60 -0.26
N GLU A 283 -5.56 18.95 0.25
CA GLU A 283 -5.97 19.05 1.66
C GLU A 283 -4.85 18.55 2.57
N LEU A 284 -4.32 17.35 2.30
CA LEU A 284 -3.20 16.78 3.08
C LEU A 284 -1.94 17.64 3.08
N ARG A 285 -1.72 18.45 2.05
CA ARG A 285 -0.57 19.35 1.97
C ARG A 285 -0.76 20.64 2.76
N ASN A 286 -2.00 21.07 2.94
CA ASN A 286 -2.34 22.35 3.58
C ASN A 286 -2.61 22.21 5.09
N ASP A 287 -2.83 20.99 5.57
CA ASP A 287 -2.97 20.65 7.01
C ASP A 287 -1.60 20.59 7.73
#